data_23a82405931db0fb1797879715778e0d
#
_entry.id   23a82405931db0fb1797879715778e0d
#
_cell.length_a   1.000
_cell.length_b   1.000
_cell.length_c   1.000
_cell.angle_alpha   90.00
_cell.angle_beta   90.00
_cell.angle_gamma   90.00
#
_symmetry.space_group_name_H-M   'P 1'
#
loop_
_entity.id
_entity.type
_entity.pdbx_description
1 polymer ?
#
loop_
_entity_poly.entity_id
_entity_poly.type
_entity_poly.pdbx_seq_one_letter_code
_entity_poly.pdbx_strand_id
1 'polypeptide(L)'
;CNNCDAAVVPIENSVEGGVTATLDALWKFPEIFINKAIVLPIKHALISDGELSNISEVLSHPQALAQCSEWLSENLPNAIPLPTNSTSEAVNMIKGSKFRAAIGSKSLIQIEGLKELAFPINDVPGNCTRFVLLSKESNSNLANIASFAFSLISNKPGALLKALNYIADFGFNMSKIESRPSKRELGEYIIYVDLEINDQNNIKS
;
A
#
# COMPACT_ATOMS: atom_id res chain seq x y z
N CYS A 1 -13.91 -9.59 -13.63
CA CYS A 1 -13.87 -9.12 -15.03
C CYS A 1 -13.04 -10.09 -15.84
N ASN A 2 -13.60 -10.67 -16.91
CA ASN A 2 -12.87 -11.58 -17.81
C ASN A 2 -11.99 -10.84 -18.84
N ASN A 3 -11.57 -9.60 -18.55
CA ASN A 3 -10.95 -8.71 -19.52
C ASN A 3 -9.44 -8.51 -19.34
N CYS A 4 -8.81 -9.21 -18.40
CA CYS A 4 -7.35 -9.18 -18.21
C CYS A 4 -6.85 -10.52 -17.68
N ASP A 5 -5.64 -10.91 -18.12
CA ASP A 5 -4.98 -12.16 -17.70
C ASP A 5 -4.23 -11.98 -16.39
N ALA A 6 -3.82 -10.76 -16.07
CA ALA A 6 -3.08 -10.41 -14.86
C ALA A 6 -3.42 -8.99 -14.38
N ALA A 7 -3.19 -8.72 -13.10
CA ALA A 7 -3.38 -7.42 -12.49
C ALA A 7 -2.22 -7.08 -11.55
N VAL A 8 -1.81 -5.82 -11.54
CA VAL A 8 -0.87 -5.28 -10.54
C VAL A 8 -1.68 -4.48 -9.53
N VAL A 9 -1.60 -4.88 -8.27
CA VAL A 9 -2.38 -4.26 -7.18
C VAL A 9 -1.48 -3.99 -5.96
N PRO A 10 -1.75 -2.94 -5.16
CA PRO A 10 -1.05 -2.73 -3.90
C PRO A 10 -1.51 -3.75 -2.87
N ILE A 11 -0.58 -4.32 -2.08
CA ILE A 11 -0.90 -5.26 -1.01
C ILE A 11 -0.55 -4.72 0.38
N GLU A 12 0.43 -3.82 0.44
CA GLU A 12 0.93 -3.28 1.70
C GLU A 12 1.62 -1.94 1.49
N ASN A 13 1.40 -1.01 2.41
CA ASN A 13 2.14 0.24 2.52
C ASN A 13 2.89 0.27 3.86
N SER A 14 4.15 0.74 3.88
CA SER A 14 4.99 0.73 5.08
C SER A 14 4.51 1.65 6.21
N VAL A 15 3.62 2.60 5.92
CA VAL A 15 3.04 3.53 6.91
C VAL A 15 1.65 3.09 7.34
N GLU A 16 0.84 2.57 6.43
CA GLU A 16 -0.58 2.28 6.67
C GLU A 16 -0.89 0.80 6.85
N GLY A 17 0.08 -0.08 6.57
CA GLY A 17 -0.10 -1.52 6.67
C GLY A 17 -0.76 -2.15 5.44
N GLY A 18 -1.47 -3.25 5.64
CA GLY A 18 -2.05 -4.04 4.56
C GLY A 18 -3.22 -3.37 3.85
N VAL A 19 -3.27 -3.55 2.53
CA VAL A 19 -4.37 -3.05 1.69
C VAL A 19 -5.56 -3.98 1.80
N THR A 20 -6.51 -3.60 2.64
CA THR A 20 -7.72 -4.37 2.99
C THR A 20 -8.44 -4.96 1.78
N ALA A 21 -8.68 -4.16 0.74
CA ALA A 21 -9.41 -4.60 -0.45
C ALA A 21 -8.69 -5.74 -1.17
N THR A 22 -7.35 -5.68 -1.26
CA THR A 22 -6.53 -6.72 -1.91
C THR A 22 -6.52 -8.00 -1.08
N LEU A 23 -6.32 -7.90 0.24
CA LEU A 23 -6.33 -9.07 1.13
C LEU A 23 -7.70 -9.76 1.12
N ASP A 24 -8.78 -9.02 1.26
CA ASP A 24 -10.15 -9.57 1.21
C ASP A 24 -10.44 -10.23 -0.16
N ALA A 25 -9.93 -9.67 -1.26
CA ALA A 25 -10.09 -10.26 -2.59
C ALA A 25 -9.32 -11.57 -2.74
N LEU A 26 -8.07 -11.64 -2.27
CA LEU A 26 -7.26 -12.87 -2.30
C LEU A 26 -7.90 -14.01 -1.51
N TRP A 27 -8.52 -13.71 -0.37
CA TRP A 27 -9.28 -14.71 0.39
C TRP A 27 -10.52 -15.21 -0.34
N LYS A 28 -11.21 -14.31 -1.03
CA LYS A 28 -12.45 -14.61 -1.76
C LYS A 28 -12.21 -15.42 -3.04
N PHE A 29 -11.05 -15.24 -3.69
CA PHE A 29 -10.70 -15.84 -4.97
C PHE A 29 -9.44 -16.69 -4.85
N PRO A 30 -9.55 -17.93 -4.29
CA PRO A 30 -8.41 -18.79 -4.02
C PRO A 30 -7.67 -19.28 -5.27
N GLU A 31 -8.28 -19.10 -6.45
CA GLU A 31 -7.68 -19.41 -7.76
C GLU A 31 -6.71 -18.31 -8.26
N ILE A 32 -6.54 -17.23 -7.51
CA ILE A 32 -5.63 -16.13 -7.85
C ILE A 32 -4.33 -16.28 -7.07
N PHE A 33 -3.22 -16.26 -7.78
CA PHE A 33 -1.86 -16.42 -7.23
C PHE A 33 -1.07 -15.13 -7.29
N ILE A 34 -0.21 -14.93 -6.29
CA ILE A 34 0.80 -13.88 -6.27
C ILE A 34 2.05 -14.41 -7.00
N ASN A 35 2.38 -13.84 -8.16
CA ASN A 35 3.49 -14.30 -8.98
C ASN A 35 4.77 -13.51 -8.81
N LYS A 36 4.66 -12.22 -8.55
CA LYS A 36 5.80 -11.31 -8.33
C LYS A 36 5.39 -10.20 -7.37
N ALA A 37 6.38 -9.64 -6.70
CA ALA A 37 6.23 -8.43 -5.91
C ALA A 37 7.24 -7.36 -6.37
N ILE A 38 6.84 -6.10 -6.27
CA ILE A 38 7.69 -4.93 -6.47
C ILE A 38 7.44 -3.93 -5.36
N VAL A 39 8.50 -3.36 -4.82
CA VAL A 39 8.42 -2.31 -3.80
C VAL A 39 8.76 -0.98 -4.46
N LEU A 40 7.83 -0.03 -4.39
CA LEU A 40 8.00 1.30 -4.94
C LEU A 40 8.07 2.34 -3.81
N PRO A 41 9.10 3.21 -3.79
CA PRO A 41 9.14 4.33 -2.87
C PRO A 41 8.03 5.34 -3.20
N ILE A 42 7.31 5.78 -2.18
CA ILE A 42 6.24 6.77 -2.29
C ILE A 42 6.81 8.12 -1.85
N LYS A 43 6.97 9.01 -2.81
CA LYS A 43 7.46 10.37 -2.59
C LYS A 43 6.47 11.36 -3.18
N HIS A 44 6.01 12.28 -2.34
CA HIS A 44 5.08 13.34 -2.72
C HIS A 44 5.82 14.63 -3.06
N ALA A 45 5.34 15.31 -4.09
CA ALA A 45 5.74 16.65 -4.48
C ALA A 45 4.61 17.63 -4.22
N LEU A 46 4.94 18.85 -3.86
CA LEU A 46 4.02 19.99 -3.94
C LEU A 46 4.12 20.60 -5.33
N ILE A 47 2.99 20.64 -6.02
CA ILE A 47 2.88 20.98 -7.44
C ILE A 47 1.95 22.17 -7.60
N SER A 48 2.31 23.19 -8.41
CA SER A 48 1.47 24.36 -8.66
C SER A 48 1.86 25.09 -9.96
N ASP A 49 0.99 25.98 -10.43
CA ASP A 49 1.30 27.04 -11.40
C ASP A 49 1.76 28.33 -10.72
N GLY A 50 1.54 28.48 -9.41
CA GLY A 50 1.91 29.62 -8.60
C GLY A 50 3.32 29.55 -8.01
N GLU A 51 3.60 30.46 -7.09
CA GLU A 51 4.78 30.49 -6.25
C GLU A 51 4.39 30.07 -4.82
N LEU A 52 5.32 29.48 -4.07
CA LEU A 52 5.05 28.93 -2.73
C LEU A 52 4.40 29.96 -1.79
N SER A 53 4.87 31.22 -1.83
CA SER A 53 4.36 32.32 -1.00
C SER A 53 2.89 32.70 -1.25
N ASN A 54 2.34 32.30 -2.40
CA ASN A 54 0.98 32.63 -2.80
C ASN A 54 -0.01 31.50 -2.54
N ILE A 55 0.47 30.33 -2.09
CA ILE A 55 -0.39 29.17 -1.92
C ILE A 55 -1.25 29.35 -0.66
N SER A 56 -2.56 29.32 -0.84
CA SER A 56 -3.57 29.35 0.22
C SER A 56 -4.46 28.11 0.28
N GLU A 57 -4.41 27.24 -0.73
CA GLU A 57 -5.16 25.99 -0.77
C GLU A 57 -4.28 24.86 -1.29
N VAL A 58 -4.31 23.69 -0.60
CA VAL A 58 -3.56 22.49 -0.98
C VAL A 58 -4.53 21.33 -1.18
N LEU A 59 -4.60 20.80 -2.38
CA LEU A 59 -5.53 19.75 -2.80
C LEU A 59 -4.82 18.42 -2.89
N SER A 60 -5.42 17.35 -2.37
CA SER A 60 -5.01 15.97 -2.67
C SER A 60 -6.00 14.94 -2.12
N HIS A 61 -5.74 13.66 -2.38
CA HIS A 61 -6.39 12.57 -1.69
C HIS A 61 -6.11 12.67 -0.17
N PRO A 62 -7.09 12.37 0.71
CA PRO A 62 -6.93 12.49 2.17
C PRO A 62 -5.68 11.83 2.73
N GLN A 63 -5.33 10.66 2.20
CA GLN A 63 -4.14 9.92 2.57
C GLN A 63 -2.84 10.69 2.28
N ALA A 64 -2.72 11.31 1.12
CA ALA A 64 -1.54 12.10 0.76
C ALA A 64 -1.46 13.39 1.58
N LEU A 65 -2.59 14.03 1.90
CA LEU A 65 -2.65 15.17 2.81
C LEU A 65 -2.14 14.78 4.21
N ALA A 66 -2.60 13.63 4.74
CA ALA A 66 -2.17 13.13 6.04
C ALA A 66 -0.67 12.77 6.08
N GLN A 67 -0.11 12.22 4.99
CA GLN A 67 1.31 11.86 4.89
C GLN A 67 2.26 13.05 4.72
N CYS A 68 1.73 14.27 4.57
CA CYS A 68 2.49 15.51 4.41
C CYS A 68 2.02 16.60 5.39
N SER A 69 1.28 16.25 6.43
CA SER A 69 0.64 17.21 7.34
C SER A 69 1.62 18.02 8.15
N GLU A 70 2.71 17.43 8.63
CA GLU A 70 3.77 18.12 9.37
C GLU A 70 4.50 19.11 8.46
N TRP A 71 4.92 18.64 7.27
CA TRP A 71 5.56 19.52 6.30
C TRP A 71 4.67 20.71 5.91
N LEU A 72 3.36 20.49 5.70
CA LEU A 72 2.39 21.55 5.38
C LEU A 72 2.27 22.55 6.52
N SER A 73 2.20 22.09 7.78
CA SER A 73 2.07 22.96 8.94
C SER A 73 3.29 23.86 9.16
N GLU A 74 4.49 23.37 8.80
CA GLU A 74 5.74 24.13 8.93
C GLU A 74 5.95 25.14 7.79
N ASN A 75 5.62 24.74 6.54
CA ASN A 75 5.96 25.53 5.36
C ASN A 75 4.79 26.34 4.78
N LEU A 76 3.56 25.92 5.04
CA LEU A 76 2.31 26.55 4.58
C LEU A 76 1.26 26.60 5.69
N PRO A 77 1.56 27.21 6.88
CA PRO A 77 0.68 27.15 8.05
C PRO A 77 -0.71 27.79 7.85
N ASN A 78 -0.85 28.65 6.85
CA ASN A 78 -2.12 29.33 6.54
C ASN A 78 -2.88 28.69 5.37
N ALA A 79 -2.33 27.68 4.72
CA ALA A 79 -2.98 27.02 3.61
C ALA A 79 -4.05 26.03 4.08
N ILE A 80 -5.17 26.00 3.40
CA ILE A 80 -6.31 25.12 3.71
C ILE A 80 -6.14 23.82 2.93
N PRO A 81 -6.03 22.65 3.61
CA PRO A 81 -6.04 21.35 2.93
C PRO A 81 -7.44 21.00 2.45
N LEU A 82 -7.59 20.71 1.16
CA LEU A 82 -8.85 20.37 0.51
C LEU A 82 -8.81 18.94 -0.04
N PRO A 83 -9.65 18.02 0.47
CA PRO A 83 -9.65 16.63 0.01
C PRO A 83 -10.26 16.50 -1.38
N THR A 84 -9.68 15.62 -2.19
CA THR A 84 -10.16 15.20 -3.52
C THR A 84 -10.20 13.67 -3.60
N ASN A 85 -10.85 13.10 -4.62
CA ASN A 85 -10.96 11.64 -4.75
C ASN A 85 -9.64 10.98 -5.17
N SER A 86 -8.70 11.73 -5.76
CA SER A 86 -7.38 11.23 -6.15
C SER A 86 -6.35 12.36 -6.28
N THR A 87 -5.06 12.01 -6.18
CA THR A 87 -3.96 12.94 -6.44
C THR A 87 -3.97 13.50 -7.87
N SER A 88 -4.36 12.69 -8.86
CA SER A 88 -4.47 13.12 -10.25
C SER A 88 -5.62 14.13 -10.45
N GLU A 89 -6.76 13.94 -9.79
CA GLU A 89 -7.86 14.90 -9.79
C GLU A 89 -7.40 16.23 -9.18
N ALA A 90 -6.71 16.19 -8.05
CA ALA A 90 -6.16 17.39 -7.42
C ALA A 90 -5.26 18.19 -8.38
N VAL A 91 -4.35 17.52 -9.08
CA VAL A 91 -3.45 18.16 -10.05
C VAL A 91 -4.23 18.78 -11.21
N ASN A 92 -5.31 18.16 -11.69
CA ASN A 92 -6.17 18.76 -12.72
C ASN A 92 -6.91 20.01 -12.21
N MET A 93 -7.32 20.03 -10.94
CA MET A 93 -8.09 21.14 -10.35
C MET A 93 -7.26 22.40 -10.09
N ILE A 94 -5.94 22.32 -10.04
CA ILE A 94 -5.07 23.47 -9.77
C ILE A 94 -4.60 24.19 -11.02
N LYS A 95 -4.83 23.64 -12.21
CA LYS A 95 -4.38 24.23 -13.49
C LYS A 95 -4.90 25.67 -13.65
N GLY A 96 -3.98 26.58 -13.99
CA GLY A 96 -4.28 27.99 -14.15
C GLY A 96 -4.48 28.78 -12.86
N SER A 97 -4.43 28.13 -11.69
CA SER A 97 -4.53 28.80 -10.39
C SER A 97 -3.16 29.18 -9.86
N LYS A 98 -3.01 30.44 -9.39
CA LYS A 98 -1.77 30.93 -8.78
C LYS A 98 -1.74 30.79 -7.26
N PHE A 99 -2.87 30.41 -6.62
CA PHE A 99 -3.02 30.28 -5.18
C PHE A 99 -3.34 28.85 -4.72
N ARG A 100 -3.46 27.90 -5.65
CA ARG A 100 -3.67 26.47 -5.38
C ARG A 100 -2.43 25.66 -5.65
N ALA A 101 -2.17 24.68 -4.78
CA ALA A 101 -1.19 23.63 -5.00
C ALA A 101 -1.84 22.26 -4.87
N ALA A 102 -1.24 21.24 -5.46
CA ALA A 102 -1.64 19.84 -5.28
C ALA A 102 -0.47 19.04 -4.72
N ILE A 103 -0.77 18.02 -3.90
CA ILE A 103 0.18 16.98 -3.52
C ILE A 103 0.01 15.81 -4.48
N GLY A 104 1.10 15.37 -5.10
CA GLY A 104 1.07 14.25 -6.03
C GLY A 104 2.43 13.67 -6.32
N SER A 105 2.47 12.67 -7.20
CA SER A 105 3.72 12.10 -7.70
C SER A 105 4.46 13.11 -8.58
N LYS A 106 5.78 13.15 -8.47
CA LYS A 106 6.64 13.98 -9.33
C LYS A 106 6.42 13.73 -10.84
N SER A 107 6.03 12.53 -11.23
CA SER A 107 5.72 12.20 -12.63
C SER A 107 4.56 13.01 -13.22
N LEU A 108 3.62 13.49 -12.39
CA LEU A 108 2.49 14.32 -12.83
C LEU A 108 2.94 15.71 -13.31
N ILE A 109 4.06 16.22 -12.84
CA ILE A 109 4.61 17.54 -13.23
C ILE A 109 4.91 17.56 -14.73
N GLN A 110 5.58 16.51 -15.24
CA GLN A 110 5.96 16.42 -16.65
C GLN A 110 4.74 16.28 -17.58
N ILE A 111 3.72 15.55 -17.13
CA ILE A 111 2.50 15.32 -17.92
C ILE A 111 1.67 16.59 -18.03
N GLU A 112 1.60 17.39 -16.97
CA GLU A 112 0.69 18.52 -16.85
C GLU A 112 1.35 19.88 -17.07
N GLY A 113 2.67 19.95 -17.24
CA GLY A 113 3.43 21.19 -17.48
C GLY A 113 3.45 22.13 -16.27
N LEU A 114 3.20 21.62 -15.06
CA LEU A 114 3.18 22.38 -13.81
C LEU A 114 4.60 22.48 -13.22
N LYS A 115 4.76 23.32 -12.20
CA LYS A 115 6.01 23.51 -11.46
C LYS A 115 6.07 22.65 -10.20
N GLU A 116 7.24 22.12 -9.90
CA GLU A 116 7.56 21.57 -8.59
C GLU A 116 7.90 22.72 -7.62
N LEU A 117 7.14 22.87 -6.56
CA LEU A 117 7.43 23.87 -5.52
C LEU A 117 8.31 23.29 -4.41
N ALA A 118 8.12 22.00 -4.07
CA ALA A 118 8.93 21.28 -3.08
C ALA A 118 8.89 19.76 -3.33
N PHE A 119 10.00 19.06 -3.00
CA PHE A 119 10.13 17.61 -3.10
C PHE A 119 11.36 17.08 -2.33
N PRO A 120 11.29 15.94 -1.64
CA PRO A 120 10.05 15.28 -1.20
C PRO A 120 9.43 16.04 -0.02
N ILE A 121 8.11 15.94 0.14
CA ILE A 121 7.37 16.58 1.24
C ILE A 121 6.71 15.59 2.21
N ASN A 122 7.08 14.32 2.13
CA ASN A 122 6.57 13.28 3.04
C ASN A 122 7.11 13.48 4.46
N ASP A 123 6.23 13.40 5.47
CA ASP A 123 6.59 13.47 6.89
C ASP A 123 7.43 12.24 7.30
N VAL A 124 7.12 11.05 6.75
CA VAL A 124 7.84 9.81 7.04
C VAL A 124 8.81 9.48 5.89
N PRO A 125 10.14 9.61 6.10
CA PRO A 125 11.13 9.15 5.14
C PRO A 125 11.06 7.63 4.96
N GLY A 126 11.18 7.14 3.73
CA GLY A 126 11.17 5.70 3.45
C GLY A 126 9.79 5.10 3.28
N ASN A 127 8.73 5.90 3.17
CA ASN A 127 7.41 5.40 2.78
C ASN A 127 7.51 4.64 1.46
N CYS A 128 7.04 3.40 1.46
CA CYS A 128 7.00 2.56 0.27
C CYS A 128 5.73 1.72 0.22
N THR A 129 5.32 1.36 -0.99
CA THR A 129 4.20 0.46 -1.22
C THR A 129 4.69 -0.79 -1.93
N ARG A 130 4.33 -1.96 -1.41
CA ARG A 130 4.52 -3.24 -2.06
C ARG A 130 3.32 -3.53 -2.95
N PHE A 131 3.59 -3.69 -4.24
CA PHE A 131 2.63 -4.13 -5.24
C PHE A 131 2.88 -5.58 -5.58
N VAL A 132 1.83 -6.30 -5.96
CA VAL A 132 1.91 -7.69 -6.40
C VAL A 132 1.26 -7.88 -7.76
N LEU A 133 1.88 -8.72 -8.57
CA LEU A 133 1.33 -9.21 -9.82
C LEU A 133 0.48 -10.45 -9.51
N LEU A 134 -0.79 -10.35 -9.79
CA LEU A 134 -1.80 -11.40 -9.61
C LEU A 134 -2.19 -12.01 -10.95
N SER A 135 -2.30 -13.34 -11.02
CA SER A 135 -2.91 -14.05 -12.15
C SER A 135 -3.53 -15.38 -11.71
N LYS A 136 -4.27 -16.02 -12.61
CA LYS A 136 -4.80 -17.39 -12.40
C LYS A 136 -3.74 -18.47 -12.60
N GLU A 137 -2.66 -18.16 -13.32
CA GLU A 137 -1.56 -19.06 -13.51
C GLU A 137 -0.59 -18.96 -12.31
N SER A 138 -0.27 -20.08 -11.72
CA SER A 138 0.74 -20.14 -10.66
C SER A 138 2.13 -20.14 -11.30
N ASN A 139 3.03 -19.29 -10.77
CA ASN A 139 4.42 -19.32 -11.17
C ASN A 139 5.15 -20.33 -10.29
N SER A 140 5.58 -21.46 -10.87
CA SER A 140 6.30 -22.53 -10.19
C SER A 140 7.79 -22.24 -9.98
N ASN A 141 8.30 -21.06 -10.35
CA ASN A 141 9.70 -20.68 -10.14
C ASN A 141 9.98 -20.51 -8.64
N LEU A 142 11.23 -20.77 -8.25
CA LEU A 142 11.71 -20.58 -6.89
C LEU A 142 11.36 -19.17 -6.39
N ALA A 143 10.51 -19.11 -5.39
CA ALA A 143 10.09 -17.86 -4.76
C ALA A 143 10.92 -17.66 -3.48
N ASN A 144 11.27 -16.40 -3.20
CA ASN A 144 11.93 -16.04 -1.95
C ASN A 144 10.94 -15.83 -0.80
N ILE A 145 9.65 -15.70 -1.11
CA ILE A 145 8.57 -15.49 -0.16
C ILE A 145 7.39 -16.40 -0.54
N ALA A 146 6.85 -17.11 0.44
CA ALA A 146 5.56 -17.79 0.33
C ALA A 146 4.51 -17.00 1.11
N SER A 147 3.44 -16.61 0.44
CA SER A 147 2.31 -15.91 1.05
C SER A 147 1.11 -16.84 1.11
N PHE A 148 0.47 -16.98 2.27
CA PHE A 148 -0.76 -17.72 2.42
C PHE A 148 -1.66 -17.13 3.48
N ALA A 149 -2.92 -17.57 3.51
CA ALA A 149 -3.89 -17.17 4.49
C ALA A 149 -4.60 -18.39 5.06
N PHE A 150 -4.96 -18.32 6.34
CA PHE A 150 -5.70 -19.37 7.02
C PHE A 150 -6.68 -18.81 8.03
N SER A 151 -7.71 -19.57 8.35
CA SER A 151 -8.59 -19.31 9.49
C SER A 151 -8.38 -20.38 10.56
N LEU A 152 -8.62 -20.00 11.82
CA LEU A 152 -8.54 -20.95 12.93
C LEU A 152 -9.89 -21.67 13.07
N ILE A 153 -9.86 -22.99 13.29
CA ILE A 153 -11.06 -23.81 13.49
C ILE A 153 -11.84 -23.36 14.75
N SER A 154 -11.13 -22.84 15.75
CA SER A 154 -11.74 -22.31 16.97
C SER A 154 -10.95 -21.14 17.50
N ASN A 155 -11.67 -20.09 17.93
CA ASN A 155 -11.06 -18.94 18.61
C ASN A 155 -10.93 -19.23 20.10
N LYS A 156 -9.88 -19.98 20.49
CA LYS A 156 -9.54 -20.34 21.88
C LYS A 156 -8.16 -19.81 22.25
N PRO A 157 -7.90 -19.53 23.53
CA PRO A 157 -6.57 -19.15 23.99
C PRO A 157 -5.50 -20.14 23.51
N GLY A 158 -4.44 -19.62 22.91
CA GLY A 158 -3.32 -20.41 22.38
C GLY A 158 -3.53 -21.01 20.98
N ALA A 159 -4.68 -20.90 20.34
CA ALA A 159 -4.93 -21.47 19.02
C ALA A 159 -4.00 -20.89 17.94
N LEU A 160 -3.85 -19.56 17.90
CA LEU A 160 -2.92 -18.89 17.00
C LEU A 160 -1.46 -19.24 17.35
N LEU A 161 -1.09 -19.22 18.62
CA LEU A 161 0.25 -19.58 19.06
C LEU A 161 0.64 -21.00 18.59
N LYS A 162 -0.30 -21.95 18.66
CA LYS A 162 -0.06 -23.33 18.19
C LYS A 162 0.21 -23.35 16.67
N ALA A 163 -0.52 -22.58 15.88
CA ALA A 163 -0.28 -22.48 14.43
C ALA A 163 1.09 -21.83 14.13
N LEU A 164 1.47 -20.78 14.88
CA LEU A 164 2.76 -20.11 14.72
C LEU A 164 3.94 -21.01 15.15
N ASN A 165 3.77 -21.82 16.18
CA ASN A 165 4.79 -22.80 16.59
C ASN A 165 5.08 -23.83 15.48
N TYR A 166 4.07 -24.31 14.76
CA TYR A 166 4.30 -25.19 13.61
C TYR A 166 5.19 -24.52 12.55
N ILE A 167 4.95 -23.25 12.23
CA ILE A 167 5.77 -22.49 11.27
C ILE A 167 7.22 -22.40 11.78
N ALA A 168 7.39 -22.07 13.06
CA ALA A 168 8.70 -21.94 13.68
C ALA A 168 9.45 -23.28 13.75
N ASP A 169 8.78 -24.38 14.08
CA ASP A 169 9.35 -25.74 14.17
C ASP A 169 9.88 -26.22 12.81
N PHE A 170 9.28 -25.76 11.70
CA PHE A 170 9.81 -25.98 10.35
C PHE A 170 10.96 -25.04 9.96
N GLY A 171 11.36 -24.13 10.85
CA GLY A 171 12.49 -23.23 10.64
C GLY A 171 12.20 -22.04 9.70
N PHE A 172 10.94 -21.74 9.41
CA PHE A 172 10.59 -20.59 8.57
C PHE A 172 10.63 -19.29 9.38
N ASN A 173 11.25 -18.27 8.77
CA ASN A 173 11.13 -16.90 9.25
C ASN A 173 9.87 -16.26 8.69
N MET A 174 9.06 -15.65 9.59
CA MET A 174 7.84 -14.93 9.22
C MET A 174 8.15 -13.46 9.08
N SER A 175 8.07 -12.92 7.87
CA SER A 175 8.34 -11.51 7.58
C SER A 175 7.07 -10.63 7.67
N LYS A 176 5.87 -11.25 7.64
CA LYS A 176 4.60 -10.56 7.80
C LYS A 176 3.57 -11.44 8.50
N ILE A 177 2.78 -10.81 9.37
CA ILE A 177 1.53 -11.38 9.89
C ILE A 177 0.49 -10.28 10.00
N GLU A 178 -0.70 -10.55 9.51
CA GLU A 178 -1.84 -9.62 9.58
C GLU A 178 -3.12 -10.41 9.80
N SER A 179 -4.01 -9.90 10.66
CA SER A 179 -5.31 -10.50 10.90
C SER A 179 -6.43 -9.61 10.38
N ARG A 180 -7.42 -10.22 9.72
CA ARG A 180 -8.59 -9.54 9.19
C ARG A 180 -9.87 -10.25 9.63
N PRO A 181 -10.95 -9.52 9.96
CA PRO A 181 -12.26 -10.16 10.19
C PRO A 181 -12.70 -10.97 8.97
N SER A 182 -13.20 -12.18 9.19
CA SER A 182 -13.69 -13.06 8.10
C SER A 182 -14.95 -12.53 7.42
N LYS A 183 -15.66 -11.59 8.07
CA LYS A 183 -16.97 -11.05 7.66
C LYS A 183 -18.10 -12.09 7.66
N ARG A 184 -17.89 -13.27 8.27
CA ARG A 184 -18.91 -14.30 8.46
C ARG A 184 -19.54 -14.17 9.82
N GLU A 185 -18.71 -14.21 10.90
CA GLU A 185 -19.14 -14.11 12.28
C GLU A 185 -18.21 -13.20 13.08
N LEU A 186 -18.74 -12.58 14.11
CA LEU A 186 -17.96 -11.77 15.05
C LEU A 186 -16.99 -12.67 15.82
N GLY A 187 -15.70 -12.30 15.81
CA GLY A 187 -14.65 -13.08 16.48
C GLY A 187 -13.98 -14.12 15.58
N GLU A 188 -14.41 -14.29 14.33
CA GLU A 188 -13.74 -15.11 13.33
C GLU A 188 -12.76 -14.24 12.52
N TYR A 189 -11.52 -14.70 12.41
CA TYR A 189 -10.44 -13.97 11.72
C TYR A 189 -9.75 -14.84 10.67
N ILE A 190 -9.29 -14.17 9.62
CA ILE A 190 -8.36 -14.69 8.62
C ILE A 190 -6.98 -14.15 8.96
N ILE A 191 -5.99 -15.04 9.04
CA ILE A 191 -4.59 -14.70 9.31
C ILE A 191 -3.84 -14.80 7.99
N TYR A 192 -3.20 -13.70 7.57
CA TYR A 192 -2.33 -13.62 6.40
C TYR A 192 -0.89 -13.64 6.88
N VAL A 193 -0.06 -14.45 6.26
CA VAL A 193 1.36 -14.56 6.59
C VAL A 193 2.23 -14.59 5.34
N ASP A 194 3.41 -13.98 5.45
CA ASP A 194 4.49 -14.12 4.48
C ASP A 194 5.66 -14.83 5.18
N LEU A 195 6.15 -15.90 4.58
CA LEU A 195 7.31 -16.66 5.03
C LEU A 195 8.47 -16.47 4.07
N GLU A 196 9.67 -16.29 4.62
CA GLU A 196 10.90 -16.26 3.84
C GLU A 196 11.31 -17.69 3.48
N ILE A 197 11.51 -17.93 2.18
CA ILE A 197 11.99 -19.20 1.65
C ILE A 197 13.49 -19.08 1.40
N ASN A 198 14.29 -19.79 2.19
CA ASN A 198 15.74 -19.89 2.03
C ASN A 198 16.10 -21.30 1.54
N ASP A 199 17.26 -21.46 0.89
CA ASP A 199 17.73 -22.75 0.38
C ASP A 199 17.82 -23.87 1.46
N GLN A 200 17.92 -23.47 2.73
CA GLN A 200 17.94 -24.38 3.88
C GLN A 200 16.54 -24.89 4.27
N ASN A 201 15.48 -24.20 3.85
CA ASN A 201 14.09 -24.50 4.19
C ASN A 201 13.32 -25.10 3.01
N ASN A 202 14.03 -25.73 2.05
CA ASN A 202 13.40 -26.48 0.98
C ASN A 202 12.47 -27.53 1.59
N ILE A 203 11.17 -27.29 1.48
CA ILE A 203 10.12 -28.18 1.95
C ILE A 203 10.41 -29.54 1.34
N LYS A 204 10.82 -30.49 2.17
CA LYS A 204 10.85 -31.90 1.78
C LYS A 204 9.42 -32.26 1.43
N SER A 205 9.18 -32.43 0.13
CA SER A 205 7.93 -32.96 -0.43
C SER A 205 7.59 -34.34 0.13
#